data_a10cab0ee17de333103097033e8eb04d
#
_entry.id   a10cab0ee17de333103097033e8eb04d
#
_cell.length_a   1.000
_cell.length_b   1.000
_cell.length_c   1.000
_cell.angle_alpha   90.00
_cell.angle_beta   90.00
_cell.angle_gamma   90.00
#
_symmetry.space_group_name_H-M   'P 1'
#
loop_
_entity.id
_entity.type
_entity.pdbx_description
1 polymer ?
#
loop_
_entity_poly.entity_id
_entity_poly.type
_entity_poly.pdbx_seq_one_letter_code
_entity_poly.pdbx_strand_id
1 'polypeptide(L)'
;VPITHSILTTAANHPDRPAIVGEHARLTYAELAEDGRRVIAAARHLLAQAPNLPTPAPETQGAPVIAVSSTSAFEAARIMAGLAGYRAVSATIDPRWPVDHQRHVIAEVGIGLVIVDDDQAQAHLLSALGSDWGGVVVPVQRFREIQAQVQPAEPPQVRDAAEPYLMLFSSGTTSSPKAFLKTRGQYRANFAVSSRYLEPLPGVATLAPGAFAYSLTLYAAVECLASGGEVHLADKLSLPGLGKRVAQQQITRIVTVPAVLRGIIAQATRRPKHFAGLELIVVGGANLPNELRKDLAEVLPHVRLISYYGAAEIGFIGDARGEDSTWNQIYDGIQVEIRDDEGNTVPDGEIGTLWVLAESRSDDYIAGTADVHLLDERGWATVEDQGRIAVVDGKRQLQLLGRKGDIINVGGHKVALPEVTRAYAGLTVGGQHREAVAVGLPDAALGTAVALVVEVGDLVPADSGDGVWPDSQEKSGSLEQNESVPVLPEELSKASLREHGRKHLAPQFVPSKYYVVEALPRTVGGKVRATETVGLIETGGKGVVRL
;
A
#
# COMPACT_ATOMS: atom_id res chain seq x y z
N VAL A 1 6.44 -24.27 -0.45
CA VAL A 1 6.57 -22.96 0.21
C VAL A 1 7.49 -22.11 -0.64
N PRO A 2 7.15 -20.87 -0.97
CA PRO A 2 7.99 -20.06 -1.83
C PRO A 2 9.37 -19.80 -1.21
N ILE A 3 9.45 -19.64 0.12
CA ILE A 3 10.70 -19.24 0.78
C ILE A 3 11.45 -20.40 1.48
N THR A 4 10.76 -21.42 2.02
CA THR A 4 11.43 -22.46 2.83
C THR A 4 12.48 -23.23 2.04
N HIS A 5 12.16 -23.67 0.82
CA HIS A 5 13.14 -24.39 -0.02
C HIS A 5 14.35 -23.52 -0.31
N SER A 6 14.14 -22.29 -0.70
CA SER A 6 15.22 -21.34 -1.00
C SER A 6 16.06 -21.01 0.24
N ILE A 7 15.42 -20.77 1.39
CA ILE A 7 16.15 -20.55 2.66
C ILE A 7 17.06 -21.73 2.98
N LEU A 8 16.55 -22.97 2.93
CA LEU A 8 17.33 -24.16 3.24
C LEU A 8 18.45 -24.40 2.22
N THR A 9 18.18 -24.22 0.94
CA THR A 9 19.18 -24.38 -0.13
C THR A 9 20.27 -23.31 -0.02
N THR A 10 19.88 -22.05 0.24
CA THR A 10 20.86 -20.97 0.40
C THR A 10 21.66 -21.13 1.69
N ALA A 11 21.03 -21.56 2.80
CA ALA A 11 21.73 -21.88 4.05
C ALA A 11 22.78 -22.99 3.89
N ALA A 12 22.48 -23.99 3.06
CA ALA A 12 23.43 -25.09 2.79
C ALA A 12 24.60 -24.66 1.90
N ASN A 13 24.35 -23.83 0.89
CA ASN A 13 25.36 -23.46 -0.10
C ASN A 13 26.09 -22.14 0.23
N HIS A 14 25.44 -21.22 0.94
CA HIS A 14 25.92 -19.89 1.29
C HIS A 14 25.48 -19.52 2.71
N PRO A 15 25.93 -20.25 3.76
CA PRO A 15 25.44 -20.11 5.13
C PRO A 15 25.57 -18.69 5.69
N ASP A 16 26.66 -18.00 5.35
CA ASP A 16 27.00 -16.67 5.87
C ASP A 16 26.37 -15.52 5.08
N ARG A 17 25.64 -15.82 3.97
CA ARG A 17 24.96 -14.79 3.20
C ARG A 17 23.89 -14.14 4.07
N PRO A 18 23.81 -12.78 4.14
CA PRO A 18 22.73 -12.11 4.82
C PRO A 18 21.38 -12.47 4.19
N ALA A 19 20.38 -12.73 5.02
CA ALA A 19 19.01 -13.01 4.59
C ALA A 19 18.08 -11.83 4.91
N ILE A 20 18.05 -11.44 6.19
CA ILE A 20 17.24 -10.31 6.69
C ILE A 20 18.16 -9.36 7.44
N VAL A 21 18.15 -8.09 7.03
CA VAL A 21 18.96 -7.02 7.62
C VAL A 21 18.04 -5.91 8.09
N GLY A 22 17.95 -5.71 9.40
CA GLY A 22 17.25 -4.59 10.05
C GLY A 22 18.18 -3.39 10.30
N GLU A 23 17.74 -2.46 11.13
CA GLU A 23 18.56 -1.31 11.54
C GLU A 23 19.62 -1.68 12.56
N HIS A 24 19.34 -2.62 13.46
CA HIS A 24 20.20 -2.99 14.59
C HIS A 24 20.48 -4.49 14.69
N ALA A 25 19.89 -5.30 13.81
CA ALA A 25 20.05 -6.75 13.82
C ALA A 25 20.09 -7.29 12.39
N ARG A 26 20.72 -8.44 12.23
CA ARG A 26 20.75 -9.18 10.97
C ARG A 26 20.70 -10.68 11.24
N LEU A 27 20.23 -11.43 10.28
CA LEU A 27 20.34 -12.89 10.22
C LEU A 27 20.93 -13.29 8.87
N THR A 28 21.88 -14.21 8.91
CA THR A 28 22.32 -14.96 7.73
C THR A 28 21.30 -16.03 7.39
N TYR A 29 21.42 -16.68 6.24
CA TYR A 29 20.53 -17.78 5.86
C TYR A 29 20.62 -18.98 6.82
N ALA A 30 21.84 -19.30 7.31
CA ALA A 30 22.01 -20.36 8.30
C ALA A 30 21.34 -20.01 9.64
N GLU A 31 21.55 -18.78 10.12
CA GLU A 31 20.91 -18.29 11.34
C GLU A 31 19.38 -18.20 11.20
N LEU A 32 18.86 -17.79 10.05
CA LEU A 32 17.42 -17.73 9.80
C LEU A 32 16.76 -19.12 9.81
N ALA A 33 17.45 -20.13 9.25
CA ALA A 33 16.96 -21.50 9.28
C ALA A 33 16.88 -22.08 10.71
N GLU A 34 17.88 -21.79 11.56
CA GLU A 34 17.88 -22.20 12.97
C GLU A 34 16.90 -21.35 13.81
N ASP A 35 16.82 -20.04 13.57
CA ASP A 35 15.85 -19.15 14.23
C ASP A 35 14.41 -19.62 13.99
N GLY A 36 14.09 -20.06 12.77
CA GLY A 36 12.77 -20.59 12.44
C GLY A 36 12.35 -21.79 13.28
N ARG A 37 13.28 -22.68 13.60
CA ARG A 37 13.03 -23.83 14.50
C ARG A 37 12.67 -23.39 15.91
N ARG A 38 13.30 -22.32 16.39
CA ARG A 38 13.05 -21.76 17.73
C ARG A 38 11.78 -20.89 17.75
N VAL A 39 11.48 -20.16 16.67
CA VAL A 39 10.23 -19.39 16.51
C VAL A 39 9.02 -20.31 16.68
N ILE A 40 8.95 -21.40 15.92
CA ILE A 40 7.79 -22.31 16.02
C ILE A 40 7.74 -23.05 17.35
N ALA A 41 8.88 -23.41 17.93
CA ALA A 41 8.93 -24.05 19.25
C ALA A 41 8.39 -23.12 20.34
N ALA A 42 8.78 -21.85 20.35
CA ALA A 42 8.24 -20.85 21.28
C ALA A 42 6.75 -20.59 21.08
N ALA A 43 6.30 -20.49 19.83
CA ALA A 43 4.89 -20.31 19.53
C ALA A 43 4.05 -21.51 20.02
N ARG A 44 4.50 -22.74 19.76
CA ARG A 44 3.85 -23.98 20.26
C ARG A 44 3.81 -24.03 21.79
N HIS A 45 4.92 -23.64 22.44
CA HIS A 45 4.99 -23.58 23.90
C HIS A 45 3.96 -22.63 24.50
N LEU A 46 3.84 -21.43 23.95
CA LEU A 46 2.87 -20.43 24.38
C LEU A 46 1.43 -20.87 24.14
N LEU A 47 1.12 -21.37 22.94
CA LEU A 47 -0.22 -21.87 22.61
C LEU A 47 -0.63 -23.04 23.50
N ALA A 48 0.28 -23.94 23.85
CA ALA A 48 -0.02 -25.07 24.73
C ALA A 48 -0.34 -24.67 26.19
N GLN A 49 0.01 -23.46 26.60
CA GLN A 49 -0.29 -22.94 27.94
C GLN A 49 -1.66 -22.22 28.01
N ALA A 50 -2.27 -21.90 26.87
CA ALA A 50 -3.56 -21.23 26.82
C ALA A 50 -4.69 -22.26 27.01
N PRO A 51 -5.57 -22.10 28.02
CA PRO A 51 -6.59 -23.12 28.34
C PRO A 51 -7.75 -23.16 27.32
N ASN A 52 -8.07 -22.03 26.68
CA ASN A 52 -9.24 -21.88 25.82
C ASN A 52 -8.89 -21.08 24.56
N LEU A 53 -8.01 -21.64 23.72
CA LEU A 53 -7.62 -20.96 22.47
C LEU A 53 -8.85 -20.65 21.60
N PRO A 54 -8.87 -19.47 20.93
CA PRO A 54 -9.89 -19.18 19.94
C PRO A 54 -9.80 -20.20 18.79
N THR A 55 -10.96 -20.56 18.26
CA THR A 55 -11.03 -21.46 17.10
C THR A 55 -10.60 -20.67 15.86
N PRO A 56 -9.55 -21.11 15.16
CA PRO A 56 -9.14 -20.45 13.93
C PRO A 56 -10.24 -20.52 12.87
N ALA A 57 -10.34 -19.49 12.02
CA ALA A 57 -11.29 -19.45 10.92
C ALA A 57 -11.17 -20.72 10.05
N PRO A 58 -12.29 -21.28 9.53
CA PRO A 58 -12.29 -22.53 8.76
C PRO A 58 -11.28 -22.54 7.59
N GLU A 59 -11.08 -21.39 6.96
CA GLU A 59 -10.19 -21.20 5.83
C GLU A 59 -8.71 -21.46 6.20
N THR A 60 -8.36 -21.41 7.49
CA THR A 60 -7.02 -21.79 7.98
C THR A 60 -6.77 -23.29 7.98
N GLN A 61 -7.77 -24.10 7.67
CA GLN A 61 -7.73 -25.57 7.73
C GLN A 61 -7.26 -26.09 9.11
N GLY A 62 -7.62 -25.37 10.19
CA GLY A 62 -7.24 -25.69 11.57
C GLY A 62 -5.75 -25.47 11.88
N ALA A 63 -5.02 -24.76 11.02
CA ALA A 63 -3.67 -24.31 11.36
C ALA A 63 -3.73 -23.15 12.36
N PRO A 64 -2.89 -23.12 13.41
CA PRO A 64 -2.86 -22.00 14.34
C PRO A 64 -2.47 -20.72 13.63
N VAL A 65 -3.16 -19.61 13.95
CA VAL A 65 -2.85 -18.29 13.44
C VAL A 65 -1.98 -17.56 14.47
N ILE A 66 -0.79 -17.13 14.03
CA ILE A 66 0.19 -16.42 14.85
C ILE A 66 0.40 -15.05 14.22
N ALA A 67 0.02 -14.01 14.95
CA ALA A 67 0.14 -12.64 14.49
C ALA A 67 1.36 -11.94 15.09
N VAL A 68 1.93 -11.03 14.30
CA VAL A 68 2.91 -10.05 14.77
C VAL A 68 2.31 -8.65 14.58
N SER A 69 2.16 -7.93 15.70
CA SER A 69 1.75 -6.52 15.74
C SER A 69 2.90 -5.71 16.30
N SER A 70 3.90 -5.42 15.45
CA SER A 70 5.15 -4.79 15.87
C SER A 70 5.59 -3.72 14.87
N THR A 71 6.20 -2.66 15.40
CA THR A 71 6.88 -1.62 14.62
C THR A 71 8.22 -2.11 14.05
N SER A 72 8.79 -3.18 14.62
CA SER A 72 10.03 -3.77 14.09
C SER A 72 9.77 -4.64 12.87
N ALA A 73 10.14 -4.12 11.70
CA ALA A 73 10.06 -4.85 10.44
C ALA A 73 10.97 -6.10 10.44
N PHE A 74 12.10 -6.03 11.13
CA PHE A 74 13.01 -7.16 11.30
C PHE A 74 12.35 -8.31 12.07
N GLU A 75 11.70 -8.02 13.21
CA GLU A 75 11.01 -9.04 14.01
C GLU A 75 9.87 -9.69 13.24
N ALA A 76 9.05 -8.87 12.59
CA ALA A 76 7.93 -9.35 11.80
C ALA A 76 8.40 -10.25 10.64
N ALA A 77 9.45 -9.85 9.92
CA ALA A 77 9.99 -10.63 8.80
C ALA A 77 10.59 -11.97 9.24
N ARG A 78 11.41 -12.00 10.32
CA ARG A 78 12.03 -13.24 10.78
C ARG A 78 11.00 -14.23 11.34
N ILE A 79 9.98 -13.74 12.05
CA ILE A 79 8.91 -14.59 12.58
C ILE A 79 8.08 -15.17 11.43
N MET A 80 7.67 -14.34 10.47
CA MET A 80 6.95 -14.81 9.26
C MET A 80 7.77 -15.87 8.51
N ALA A 81 9.06 -15.62 8.26
CA ALA A 81 9.95 -16.56 7.59
C ALA A 81 10.13 -17.85 8.40
N GLY A 82 10.27 -17.73 9.73
CA GLY A 82 10.40 -18.86 10.64
C GLY A 82 9.17 -19.77 10.67
N LEU A 83 7.98 -19.21 10.56
CA LEU A 83 6.73 -19.99 10.51
C LEU A 83 6.49 -20.68 9.17
N ALA A 84 7.10 -20.20 8.08
CA ALA A 84 6.82 -20.64 6.73
C ALA A 84 7.06 -22.14 6.48
N GLY A 85 8.00 -22.77 7.18
CA GLY A 85 8.33 -24.21 7.07
C GLY A 85 7.43 -25.14 7.89
N TYR A 86 6.41 -24.62 8.58
CA TYR A 86 5.60 -25.36 9.53
C TYR A 86 4.10 -25.20 9.25
N ARG A 87 3.27 -26.06 9.85
CA ARG A 87 1.80 -25.94 9.77
C ARG A 87 1.34 -24.81 10.70
N ALA A 88 1.42 -23.60 10.21
CA ALA A 88 0.99 -22.38 10.88
C ALA A 88 0.66 -21.30 9.84
N VAL A 89 -0.24 -20.39 10.19
CA VAL A 89 -0.57 -19.19 9.43
C VAL A 89 0.08 -18.00 10.12
N SER A 90 0.95 -17.29 9.39
CA SER A 90 1.52 -16.01 9.86
C SER A 90 0.57 -14.88 9.50
N ALA A 91 0.29 -13.97 10.44
CA ALA A 91 -0.45 -12.75 10.21
C ALA A 91 0.41 -11.54 10.60
N THR A 92 0.27 -10.42 9.89
CA THR A 92 0.97 -9.18 10.27
C THR A 92 -0.06 -8.06 10.43
N ILE A 93 -0.23 -7.60 11.66
CA ILE A 93 -1.16 -6.53 12.03
C ILE A 93 -0.38 -5.22 12.14
N ASP A 94 -0.89 -4.13 11.58
CA ASP A 94 -0.28 -2.81 11.78
C ASP A 94 -0.54 -2.33 13.23
N PRO A 95 0.48 -2.16 14.07
CA PRO A 95 0.32 -1.74 15.46
C PRO A 95 -0.23 -0.31 15.59
N ARG A 96 -0.24 0.46 14.49
CA ARG A 96 -0.78 1.84 14.45
C ARG A 96 -2.28 1.87 14.18
N TRP A 97 -2.90 0.75 13.86
CA TRP A 97 -4.36 0.71 13.72
C TRP A 97 -5.05 1.03 15.06
N PRO A 98 -6.23 1.64 15.01
CA PRO A 98 -7.08 1.73 16.20
C PRO A 98 -7.21 0.35 16.86
N VAL A 99 -7.17 0.30 18.18
CA VAL A 99 -7.21 -0.96 18.93
C VAL A 99 -8.48 -1.78 18.64
N ASP A 100 -9.60 -1.12 18.35
CA ASP A 100 -10.84 -1.79 17.97
C ASP A 100 -10.72 -2.53 16.62
N HIS A 101 -9.96 -1.98 15.66
CA HIS A 101 -9.67 -2.67 14.40
C HIS A 101 -8.79 -3.90 14.63
N GLN A 102 -7.75 -3.77 15.48
CA GLN A 102 -6.91 -4.91 15.85
C GLN A 102 -7.73 -5.98 16.55
N ARG A 103 -8.54 -5.60 17.56
CA ARG A 103 -9.45 -6.49 18.29
C ARG A 103 -10.39 -7.23 17.34
N HIS A 104 -11.02 -6.50 16.41
CA HIS A 104 -11.96 -7.08 15.46
C HIS A 104 -11.32 -8.20 14.64
N VAL A 105 -10.22 -7.91 13.94
CA VAL A 105 -9.57 -8.95 13.11
C VAL A 105 -9.02 -10.10 13.94
N ILE A 106 -8.51 -9.86 15.16
CA ILE A 106 -8.00 -10.91 16.04
C ILE A 106 -9.11 -11.86 16.44
N ALA A 107 -10.28 -11.33 16.81
CA ALA A 107 -11.42 -12.13 17.23
C ALA A 107 -12.06 -12.88 16.06
N GLU A 108 -12.38 -12.20 14.95
CA GLU A 108 -13.08 -12.78 13.80
C GLU A 108 -12.30 -13.89 13.12
N VAL A 109 -10.97 -13.76 13.00
CA VAL A 109 -10.16 -14.79 12.34
C VAL A 109 -9.61 -15.85 13.30
N GLY A 110 -9.87 -15.74 14.60
CA GLY A 110 -9.43 -16.70 15.61
C GLY A 110 -7.91 -16.75 15.78
N ILE A 111 -7.25 -15.59 15.90
CA ILE A 111 -5.81 -15.53 16.17
C ILE A 111 -5.54 -16.03 17.59
N GLY A 112 -4.70 -17.06 17.72
CA GLY A 112 -4.38 -17.68 19.01
C GLY A 112 -3.19 -17.07 19.73
N LEU A 113 -2.24 -16.47 19.00
CA LEU A 113 -1.04 -15.82 19.56
C LEU A 113 -0.78 -14.50 18.84
N VAL A 114 -0.60 -13.43 19.62
CA VAL A 114 -0.19 -12.11 19.12
C VAL A 114 1.14 -11.70 19.78
N ILE A 115 2.15 -11.42 18.97
CA ILE A 115 3.44 -10.92 19.41
C ILE A 115 3.46 -9.41 19.20
N VAL A 116 3.69 -8.64 20.26
CA VAL A 116 3.60 -7.16 20.27
C VAL A 116 4.94 -6.53 20.66
N ASP A 117 5.08 -5.21 20.52
CA ASP A 117 6.36 -4.52 20.77
C ASP A 117 6.81 -4.62 22.24
N ASP A 118 5.94 -4.32 23.19
CA ASP A 118 6.29 -4.20 24.61
C ASP A 118 5.11 -4.52 25.56
N ASP A 119 5.36 -4.41 26.86
CA ASP A 119 4.35 -4.67 27.91
C ASP A 119 3.18 -3.68 27.87
N GLN A 120 3.38 -2.44 27.41
CA GLN A 120 2.31 -1.45 27.29
C GLN A 120 1.35 -1.85 26.15
N ALA A 121 1.90 -2.24 24.99
CA ALA A 121 1.13 -2.76 23.86
C ALA A 121 0.38 -4.04 24.25
N GLN A 122 1.02 -4.93 25.03
CA GLN A 122 0.38 -6.13 25.59
C GLN A 122 -0.82 -5.79 26.45
N ALA A 123 -0.64 -4.92 27.44
CA ALA A 123 -1.71 -4.54 28.37
C ALA A 123 -2.89 -3.86 27.65
N HIS A 124 -2.58 -2.99 26.69
CA HIS A 124 -3.58 -2.29 25.90
C HIS A 124 -4.42 -3.25 25.04
N LEU A 125 -3.76 -4.16 24.35
CA LEU A 125 -4.44 -5.14 23.49
C LEU A 125 -5.25 -6.16 24.30
N LEU A 126 -4.71 -6.68 25.42
CA LEU A 126 -5.45 -7.58 26.31
C LEU A 126 -6.69 -6.94 26.91
N SER A 127 -6.60 -5.64 27.29
CA SER A 127 -7.75 -4.88 27.77
C SER A 127 -8.86 -4.78 26.72
N ALA A 128 -8.50 -4.60 25.46
CA ALA A 128 -9.44 -4.50 24.35
C ALA A 128 -10.07 -5.85 23.98
N LEU A 129 -9.29 -6.95 24.03
CA LEU A 129 -9.76 -8.30 23.72
C LEU A 129 -10.68 -8.89 24.79
N GLY A 130 -10.47 -8.51 26.06
CA GLY A 130 -11.22 -9.03 27.19
C GLY A 130 -10.81 -10.45 27.65
N SER A 131 -11.31 -10.89 28.80
CA SER A 131 -10.99 -12.18 29.42
C SER A 131 -11.44 -13.40 28.62
N ASP A 132 -12.46 -13.25 27.81
CA ASP A 132 -13.13 -14.37 27.12
C ASP A 132 -12.43 -14.75 25.81
N TRP A 133 -11.50 -13.94 25.33
CA TRP A 133 -10.79 -14.23 24.09
C TRP A 133 -9.92 -15.52 24.15
N GLY A 134 -9.29 -15.81 25.28
CA GLY A 134 -8.59 -17.07 25.56
C GLY A 134 -7.25 -17.27 24.85
N GLY A 135 -6.82 -16.37 23.96
CA GLY A 135 -5.52 -16.42 23.29
C GLY A 135 -4.37 -15.83 24.12
N VAL A 136 -3.19 -15.74 23.53
CA VAL A 136 -1.98 -15.26 24.18
C VAL A 136 -1.47 -13.97 23.50
N VAL A 137 -1.24 -12.92 24.27
CA VAL A 137 -0.48 -11.74 23.83
C VAL A 137 0.87 -11.73 24.56
N VAL A 138 1.96 -11.59 23.81
CA VAL A 138 3.32 -11.62 24.38
C VAL A 138 4.19 -10.53 23.77
N PRO A 139 4.98 -9.77 24.59
CA PRO A 139 5.97 -8.83 24.07
C PRO A 139 7.09 -9.56 23.32
N VAL A 140 7.62 -8.94 22.28
CA VAL A 140 8.69 -9.53 21.44
C VAL A 140 9.93 -9.91 22.26
N GLN A 141 10.28 -9.12 23.26
CA GLN A 141 11.40 -9.42 24.15
C GLN A 141 11.15 -10.73 24.95
N ARG A 142 9.94 -10.87 25.49
CA ARG A 142 9.56 -12.09 26.23
C ARG A 142 9.47 -13.30 25.30
N PHE A 143 8.99 -13.12 24.08
CA PHE A 143 8.99 -14.17 23.06
C PHE A 143 10.41 -14.65 22.75
N ARG A 144 11.40 -13.76 22.62
CA ARG A 144 12.81 -14.10 22.42
C ARG A 144 13.41 -14.84 23.62
N GLU A 145 13.07 -14.47 24.84
CA GLU A 145 13.51 -15.19 26.04
C GLU A 145 13.01 -16.64 26.04
N ILE A 146 11.74 -16.84 25.66
CA ILE A 146 11.17 -18.19 25.53
C ILE A 146 11.88 -18.95 24.40
N GLN A 147 12.14 -18.32 23.24
CA GLN A 147 12.91 -18.94 22.16
C GLN A 147 14.28 -19.45 22.61
N ALA A 148 14.95 -18.72 23.50
CA ALA A 148 16.26 -19.10 24.01
C ALA A 148 16.19 -20.32 24.98
N GLN A 149 15.05 -20.54 25.64
CA GLN A 149 14.86 -21.57 26.65
C GLN A 149 14.29 -22.88 26.10
N VAL A 150 13.48 -22.80 25.03
CA VAL A 150 12.83 -23.98 24.44
C VAL A 150 13.80 -24.77 23.55
N GLN A 151 13.61 -26.08 23.49
CA GLN A 151 14.31 -26.91 22.51
C GLN A 151 13.82 -26.56 21.10
N PRO A 152 14.75 -26.42 20.13
CA PRO A 152 14.38 -26.20 18.74
C PRO A 152 13.45 -27.30 18.22
N ALA A 153 12.46 -26.91 17.43
CA ALA A 153 11.58 -27.86 16.77
C ALA A 153 12.32 -28.67 15.68
N GLU A 154 11.63 -29.63 15.12
CA GLU A 154 12.05 -30.37 13.92
C GLU A 154 12.48 -29.39 12.78
N PRO A 155 13.37 -29.80 11.87
CA PRO A 155 13.76 -28.97 10.74
C PRO A 155 12.53 -28.54 9.91
N PRO A 156 12.54 -27.30 9.38
CA PRO A 156 11.44 -26.82 8.54
C PRO A 156 11.33 -27.64 7.25
N GLN A 157 10.10 -27.83 6.76
CA GLN A 157 9.82 -28.67 5.60
C GLN A 157 9.14 -27.85 4.51
N VAL A 158 9.37 -28.24 3.25
CA VAL A 158 8.58 -27.79 2.11
C VAL A 158 7.19 -28.44 2.21
N ARG A 159 6.16 -27.63 2.35
CA ARG A 159 4.81 -28.08 2.63
C ARG A 159 3.93 -28.01 1.39
N ASP A 160 2.73 -28.62 1.48
CA ASP A 160 1.78 -28.69 0.38
C ASP A 160 1.36 -27.31 -0.15
N ALA A 161 1.03 -27.26 -1.44
CA ALA A 161 0.63 -26.03 -2.13
C ALA A 161 -0.70 -25.47 -1.62
N ALA A 162 -1.64 -26.34 -1.26
CA ALA A 162 -2.97 -25.95 -0.83
C ALA A 162 -3.03 -25.47 0.63
N GLU A 163 -1.95 -25.67 1.42
CA GLU A 163 -1.93 -25.20 2.79
C GLU A 163 -1.91 -23.67 2.89
N PRO A 164 -2.79 -23.06 3.70
CA PRO A 164 -2.71 -21.64 4.05
C PRO A 164 -1.43 -21.37 4.85
N TYR A 165 -0.83 -20.21 4.61
CA TYR A 165 0.43 -19.89 5.28
C TYR A 165 0.56 -18.42 5.68
N LEU A 166 -0.10 -17.52 4.96
CA LEU A 166 -0.01 -16.09 5.22
C LEU A 166 -1.40 -15.45 5.19
N MET A 167 -1.73 -14.76 6.26
CA MET A 167 -2.91 -13.94 6.37
C MET A 167 -2.51 -12.48 6.19
N LEU A 168 -3.22 -11.80 5.32
CA LEU A 168 -3.04 -10.39 5.02
C LEU A 168 -4.34 -9.64 5.29
N PHE A 169 -4.19 -8.34 5.45
CA PHE A 169 -5.31 -7.44 5.69
C PHE A 169 -5.29 -6.32 4.67
N SER A 170 -6.43 -6.08 4.02
CA SER A 170 -6.57 -4.90 3.17
C SER A 170 -7.13 -3.74 3.99
N SER A 171 -6.56 -2.55 3.79
CA SER A 171 -7.15 -1.33 4.31
C SER A 171 -8.35 -0.96 3.44
N GLY A 172 -9.53 -1.44 3.78
CA GLY A 172 -10.77 -0.97 3.17
C GLY A 172 -10.87 0.56 3.30
N THR A 173 -11.45 1.22 2.31
CA THR A 173 -11.77 2.66 2.38
C THR A 173 -12.88 2.94 3.41
N THR A 174 -13.50 1.90 3.97
CA THR A 174 -14.59 1.93 4.94
C THR A 174 -14.22 1.08 6.15
N SER A 175 -14.23 1.61 7.29
CA SER A 175 -14.24 1.17 8.69
C SER A 175 -13.31 0.04 9.15
N SER A 176 -13.39 -1.20 8.71
CA SER A 176 -12.62 -2.34 9.28
C SER A 176 -11.73 -3.03 8.24
N PRO A 177 -10.51 -3.48 8.62
CA PRO A 177 -9.64 -4.23 7.71
C PRO A 177 -10.28 -5.56 7.32
N LYS A 178 -10.26 -5.89 6.02
CA LYS A 178 -10.71 -7.18 5.50
C LYS A 178 -9.56 -8.18 5.55
N ALA A 179 -9.78 -9.36 6.09
CA ALA A 179 -8.77 -10.41 6.15
C ALA A 179 -8.92 -11.39 4.98
N PHE A 180 -7.81 -11.84 4.43
CA PHE A 180 -7.76 -12.88 3.42
C PHE A 180 -6.51 -13.75 3.58
N LEU A 181 -6.59 -14.97 3.09
CA LEU A 181 -5.50 -15.94 3.16
C LEU A 181 -4.81 -16.10 1.81
N LYS A 182 -3.51 -16.36 1.90
CA LYS A 182 -2.71 -16.88 0.79
C LYS A 182 -2.24 -18.29 1.11
N THR A 183 -2.51 -19.21 0.20
CA THR A 183 -1.91 -20.54 0.24
C THR A 183 -0.45 -20.47 -0.24
N ARG A 184 0.30 -21.50 0.05
CA ARG A 184 1.69 -21.66 -0.40
C ARG A 184 1.79 -21.72 -1.92
N GLY A 185 0.79 -22.29 -2.60
CA GLY A 185 0.69 -22.36 -4.06
C GLY A 185 0.48 -21.00 -4.68
N GLN A 186 -0.46 -20.22 -4.16
CA GLN A 186 -0.75 -18.86 -4.62
C GLN A 186 0.47 -17.95 -4.53
N TYR A 187 1.26 -18.05 -3.44
CA TYR A 187 2.50 -17.29 -3.31
C TYR A 187 3.62 -17.76 -4.23
N ARG A 188 3.69 -19.07 -4.53
CA ARG A 188 4.62 -19.59 -5.56
C ARG A 188 4.27 -19.06 -6.94
N ALA A 189 2.99 -19.05 -7.29
CA ALA A 189 2.52 -18.49 -8.55
C ALA A 189 2.85 -16.98 -8.63
N ASN A 190 2.62 -16.24 -7.55
CA ASN A 190 2.97 -14.83 -7.48
C ASN A 190 4.48 -14.58 -7.61
N PHE A 191 5.31 -15.41 -6.96
CA PHE A 191 6.77 -15.33 -7.08
C PHE A 191 7.26 -15.70 -8.50
N ALA A 192 6.63 -16.65 -9.18
CA ALA A 192 6.95 -16.98 -10.55
C ALA A 192 6.77 -15.77 -11.49
N VAL A 193 5.75 -14.93 -11.23
CA VAL A 193 5.54 -13.67 -11.95
C VAL A 193 6.63 -12.65 -11.55
N SER A 194 6.81 -12.35 -10.26
CA SER A 194 7.75 -11.33 -9.83
C SER A 194 9.20 -11.66 -10.18
N SER A 195 9.60 -12.93 -10.11
CA SER A 195 10.96 -13.37 -10.48
C SER A 195 11.27 -13.10 -11.95
N ARG A 196 10.25 -13.15 -12.82
CA ARG A 196 10.41 -12.88 -14.25
C ARG A 196 10.43 -11.39 -14.59
N TYR A 197 9.64 -10.59 -13.88
CA TYR A 197 9.38 -9.19 -14.27
C TYR A 197 9.98 -8.14 -13.34
N LEU A 198 10.15 -8.44 -12.05
CA LEU A 198 10.60 -7.47 -11.03
C LEU A 198 12.04 -7.70 -10.53
N GLU A 199 12.70 -8.72 -11.05
CA GLU A 199 14.13 -9.01 -10.89
C GLU A 199 14.62 -9.14 -9.42
N PRO A 200 13.96 -9.90 -8.55
CA PRO A 200 14.52 -10.30 -7.26
C PRO A 200 15.55 -11.40 -7.50
N LEU A 201 16.82 -11.03 -7.71
CA LEU A 201 17.87 -11.97 -8.10
C LEU A 201 18.63 -12.52 -6.88
N PRO A 202 19.27 -13.71 -7.00
CA PRO A 202 20.11 -14.25 -5.93
C PRO A 202 21.27 -13.31 -5.56
N GLY A 203 21.47 -13.06 -4.26
CA GLY A 203 22.55 -12.21 -3.77
C GLY A 203 22.36 -10.71 -3.99
N VAL A 204 21.22 -10.28 -4.55
CA VAL A 204 20.88 -8.86 -4.68
C VAL A 204 20.45 -8.31 -3.32
N ALA A 205 21.05 -7.18 -2.93
CA ALA A 205 20.66 -6.44 -1.72
C ALA A 205 19.48 -5.50 -2.04
N THR A 206 18.31 -5.86 -1.55
CA THR A 206 17.06 -5.10 -1.76
C THR A 206 16.67 -4.33 -0.51
N LEU A 207 16.49 -3.02 -0.62
CA LEU A 207 15.90 -2.19 0.44
C LEU A 207 14.38 -2.06 0.24
N ALA A 208 13.60 -2.43 1.25
CA ALA A 208 12.17 -2.21 1.34
C ALA A 208 11.85 -1.36 2.59
N PRO A 209 11.83 -0.02 2.48
CA PRO A 209 11.83 0.87 3.63
C PRO A 209 10.42 1.14 4.22
N GLY A 210 9.39 0.49 3.72
CA GLY A 210 8.01 0.63 4.21
C GLY A 210 7.72 -0.20 5.46
N ALA A 211 6.58 0.04 6.11
CA ALA A 211 6.13 -0.78 7.23
C ALA A 211 5.83 -2.22 6.77
N PHE A 212 6.25 -3.20 7.56
CA PHE A 212 6.15 -4.61 7.20
C PHE A 212 4.70 -5.13 7.15
N ALA A 213 3.79 -4.49 7.85
CA ALA A 213 2.36 -4.82 7.79
C ALA A 213 1.72 -4.52 6.41
N TYR A 214 2.38 -3.72 5.56
CA TYR A 214 1.91 -3.50 4.20
C TYR A 214 2.43 -4.56 3.24
N SER A 215 1.53 -5.06 2.40
CA SER A 215 1.81 -6.14 1.45
C SER A 215 3.02 -5.90 0.55
N LEU A 216 3.29 -4.65 0.15
CA LEU A 216 4.43 -4.30 -0.67
C LEU A 216 5.76 -4.63 0.01
N THR A 217 5.97 -4.19 1.25
CA THR A 217 7.21 -4.45 2.02
C THR A 217 7.32 -5.92 2.41
N LEU A 218 6.22 -6.52 2.88
CA LEU A 218 6.16 -7.94 3.21
C LEU A 218 6.50 -8.80 1.99
N TYR A 219 5.90 -8.48 0.84
CA TYR A 219 6.15 -9.25 -0.37
C TYR A 219 7.58 -9.08 -0.90
N ALA A 220 8.18 -7.86 -0.78
CA ALA A 220 9.58 -7.66 -1.10
C ALA A 220 10.50 -8.57 -0.26
N ALA A 221 10.18 -8.80 1.01
CA ALA A 221 10.91 -9.76 1.84
C ALA A 221 10.70 -11.21 1.36
N VAL A 222 9.46 -11.59 1.03
CA VAL A 222 9.16 -12.93 0.52
C VAL A 222 9.92 -13.21 -0.78
N GLU A 223 9.90 -12.29 -1.75
CA GLU A 223 10.58 -12.50 -3.04
C GLU A 223 12.11 -12.53 -2.90
N CYS A 224 12.69 -11.71 -2.02
CA CYS A 224 14.13 -11.78 -1.72
C CYS A 224 14.52 -13.13 -1.11
N LEU A 225 13.79 -13.60 -0.09
CA LEU A 225 14.04 -14.90 0.52
C LEU A 225 13.77 -16.06 -0.44
N ALA A 226 12.80 -15.94 -1.35
CA ALA A 226 12.50 -16.94 -2.37
C ALA A 226 13.58 -17.02 -3.45
N SER A 227 14.27 -15.93 -3.76
CA SER A 227 15.37 -15.90 -4.74
C SER A 227 16.76 -16.21 -4.13
N GLY A 228 16.91 -16.23 -2.81
CA GLY A 228 18.22 -16.29 -2.16
C GLY A 228 18.96 -14.94 -2.16
N GLY A 229 18.21 -13.83 -2.25
CA GLY A 229 18.71 -12.46 -2.11
C GLY A 229 18.75 -11.97 -0.67
N GLU A 230 19.06 -10.69 -0.48
CA GLU A 230 19.10 -10.04 0.83
C GLU A 230 17.98 -9.01 0.94
N VAL A 231 17.20 -9.04 2.03
CA VAL A 231 16.22 -7.99 2.29
C VAL A 231 16.68 -7.09 3.43
N HIS A 232 16.76 -5.79 3.14
CA HIS A 232 17.05 -4.73 4.09
C HIS A 232 15.75 -4.01 4.44
N LEU A 233 15.39 -4.04 5.73
CA LEU A 233 14.14 -3.51 6.27
C LEU A 233 14.40 -2.30 7.16
N ALA A 234 13.43 -1.39 7.25
CA ALA A 234 13.47 -0.24 8.13
C ALA A 234 12.25 -0.27 9.07
N ASP A 235 12.49 -0.11 10.36
CA ASP A 235 11.44 0.00 11.36
C ASP A 235 10.73 1.37 11.24
N LYS A 236 11.49 2.38 10.87
CA LYS A 236 10.99 3.73 10.58
C LYS A 236 11.65 4.29 9.33
N LEU A 237 10.84 4.78 8.41
CA LEU A 237 11.36 5.50 7.25
C LEU A 237 12.08 6.77 7.67
N SER A 238 13.40 6.81 7.43
CA SER A 238 14.24 8.01 7.63
C SER A 238 14.82 8.44 6.30
N LEU A 239 14.15 9.37 5.61
CA LEU A 239 14.63 9.90 4.33
C LEU A 239 16.04 10.52 4.44
N PRO A 240 16.39 11.34 5.46
CA PRO A 240 17.73 11.94 5.57
C PRO A 240 18.87 10.92 5.63
N GLY A 241 18.65 9.75 6.21
CA GLY A 241 19.64 8.67 6.33
C GLY A 241 19.68 7.68 5.18
N LEU A 242 18.66 7.70 4.31
CA LEU A 242 18.44 6.66 3.31
C LEU A 242 19.62 6.51 2.34
N GLY A 243 20.09 7.60 1.74
CA GLY A 243 21.19 7.55 0.79
C GLY A 243 22.50 7.04 1.41
N LYS A 244 22.79 7.41 2.67
CA LYS A 244 23.94 6.86 3.40
C LYS A 244 23.80 5.35 3.59
N ARG A 245 22.61 4.87 3.96
CA ARG A 245 22.31 3.45 4.10
C ARG A 245 22.49 2.70 2.78
N VAL A 246 21.96 3.24 1.66
CA VAL A 246 22.11 2.66 0.32
C VAL A 246 23.59 2.44 0.00
N ALA A 247 24.44 3.46 0.21
CA ALA A 247 25.87 3.36 -0.07
C ALA A 247 26.59 2.37 0.87
N GLN A 248 26.35 2.46 2.19
CA GLN A 248 27.05 1.64 3.18
C GLN A 248 26.68 0.16 3.15
N GLN A 249 25.42 -0.15 2.85
CA GLN A 249 24.91 -1.52 2.79
C GLN A 249 24.90 -2.05 1.34
N GLN A 250 25.51 -1.33 0.40
CA GLN A 250 25.65 -1.73 -1.01
C GLN A 250 24.31 -2.15 -1.64
N ILE A 251 23.25 -1.40 -1.35
CA ILE A 251 21.90 -1.63 -1.88
C ILE A 251 21.91 -1.39 -3.39
N THR A 252 21.52 -2.39 -4.16
CA THR A 252 21.42 -2.31 -5.62
C THR A 252 19.98 -2.24 -6.13
N ARG A 253 18.99 -2.65 -5.29
CA ARG A 253 17.56 -2.64 -5.61
C ARG A 253 16.77 -1.99 -4.47
N ILE A 254 15.76 -1.18 -4.83
CA ILE A 254 14.80 -0.61 -3.86
C ILE A 254 13.38 -0.97 -4.30
N VAL A 255 12.55 -1.45 -3.35
CA VAL A 255 11.10 -1.66 -3.56
C VAL A 255 10.35 -0.66 -2.70
N THR A 256 9.53 0.20 -3.32
CA THR A 256 8.94 1.33 -2.59
C THR A 256 7.64 1.86 -3.21
N VAL A 257 7.12 2.95 -2.65
CA VAL A 257 5.95 3.68 -3.14
C VAL A 257 6.35 5.04 -3.73
N PRO A 258 5.50 5.69 -4.57
CA PRO A 258 5.84 6.97 -5.20
C PRO A 258 6.28 8.08 -4.23
N ALA A 259 5.65 8.15 -3.04
CA ALA A 259 5.99 9.15 -2.04
C ALA A 259 7.45 9.02 -1.55
N VAL A 260 7.94 7.80 -1.36
CA VAL A 260 9.33 7.53 -0.96
C VAL A 260 10.28 7.77 -2.12
N LEU A 261 9.90 7.42 -3.36
CA LEU A 261 10.67 7.72 -4.56
C LEU A 261 10.98 9.22 -4.68
N ARG A 262 10.00 10.09 -4.42
CA ARG A 262 10.22 11.55 -4.36
C ARG A 262 11.33 11.92 -3.39
N GLY A 263 11.33 11.31 -2.21
CA GLY A 263 12.39 11.51 -1.20
C GLY A 263 13.77 11.00 -1.65
N ILE A 264 13.81 9.87 -2.38
CA ILE A 264 15.04 9.31 -2.96
C ILE A 264 15.62 10.29 -3.99
N ILE A 265 14.80 10.80 -4.91
CA ILE A 265 15.20 11.77 -5.92
C ILE A 265 15.79 13.02 -5.25
N ALA A 266 15.09 13.59 -4.27
CA ALA A 266 15.57 14.76 -3.53
C ALA A 266 16.90 14.53 -2.81
N GLN A 267 17.13 13.33 -2.27
CA GLN A 267 18.42 12.95 -1.67
C GLN A 267 19.51 12.75 -2.73
N ALA A 268 19.17 12.12 -3.86
CA ALA A 268 20.11 11.86 -4.95
C ALA A 268 20.57 13.16 -5.62
N THR A 269 19.70 14.14 -5.80
CA THR A 269 20.03 15.48 -6.29
C THR A 269 21.12 16.15 -5.42
N ARG A 270 21.01 16.00 -4.09
CA ARG A 270 21.97 16.58 -3.14
C ARG A 270 23.25 15.76 -3.00
N ARG A 271 23.16 14.43 -3.10
CA ARG A 271 24.27 13.50 -2.82
C ARG A 271 24.24 12.29 -3.77
N PRO A 272 24.45 12.50 -5.08
CA PRO A 272 24.32 11.43 -6.09
C PRO A 272 25.26 10.25 -5.85
N LYS A 273 26.43 10.49 -5.26
CA LYS A 273 27.41 9.43 -4.93
C LYS A 273 26.88 8.36 -3.99
N HIS A 274 25.89 8.67 -3.16
CA HIS A 274 25.28 7.68 -2.27
C HIS A 274 24.45 6.63 -3.03
N PHE A 275 24.05 6.92 -4.26
CA PHE A 275 23.22 6.06 -5.09
C PHE A 275 23.97 5.49 -6.30
N ALA A 276 25.30 5.63 -6.34
CA ALA A 276 26.10 5.19 -7.48
C ALA A 276 26.02 3.67 -7.76
N GLY A 277 25.78 2.85 -6.73
CA GLY A 277 25.60 1.40 -6.86
C GLY A 277 24.14 0.96 -7.02
N LEU A 278 23.19 1.88 -7.00
CA LEU A 278 21.78 1.56 -7.17
C LEU A 278 21.48 1.27 -8.65
N GLU A 279 20.85 0.14 -8.95
CA GLU A 279 20.59 -0.33 -10.32
C GLU A 279 19.12 -0.32 -10.70
N LEU A 280 18.24 -0.59 -9.70
CA LEU A 280 16.82 -0.78 -9.94
C LEU A 280 15.96 -0.20 -8.82
N ILE A 281 14.93 0.54 -9.20
CA ILE A 281 13.83 0.89 -8.31
C ILE A 281 12.54 0.26 -8.83
N VAL A 282 11.84 -0.48 -7.95
CA VAL A 282 10.52 -1.05 -8.20
C VAL A 282 9.50 -0.26 -7.38
N VAL A 283 8.51 0.28 -8.04
CA VAL A 283 7.47 1.12 -7.42
C VAL A 283 6.11 0.47 -7.58
N GLY A 284 5.35 0.40 -6.49
CA GLY A 284 3.99 -0.13 -6.49
C GLY A 284 3.09 0.54 -5.46
N GLY A 285 1.87 0.04 -5.31
CA GLY A 285 0.91 0.47 -4.29
C GLY A 285 0.17 1.77 -4.58
N ALA A 286 0.59 2.55 -5.59
CA ALA A 286 -0.11 3.73 -6.08
C ALA A 286 0.35 4.07 -7.51
N ASN A 287 -0.46 4.88 -8.22
CA ASN A 287 -0.05 5.39 -9.53
C ASN A 287 1.24 6.22 -9.42
N LEU A 288 2.19 5.96 -10.31
CA LEU A 288 3.42 6.72 -10.41
C LEU A 288 3.21 7.95 -11.31
N PRO A 289 3.38 9.19 -10.80
CA PRO A 289 3.36 10.39 -11.62
C PRO A 289 4.48 10.38 -12.68
N ASN A 290 4.17 10.80 -13.92
CA ASN A 290 5.15 10.83 -15.00
C ASN A 290 6.32 11.78 -14.72
N GLU A 291 6.09 12.86 -13.95
CA GLU A 291 7.11 13.79 -13.50
C GLU A 291 8.18 13.08 -12.67
N LEU A 292 7.77 12.23 -11.71
CA LEU A 292 8.74 11.48 -10.89
C LEU A 292 9.59 10.52 -11.72
N ARG A 293 9.04 9.97 -12.81
CA ARG A 293 9.81 9.14 -13.74
C ARG A 293 10.86 9.96 -14.48
N LYS A 294 10.48 11.15 -14.96
CA LYS A 294 11.38 12.10 -15.63
C LYS A 294 12.47 12.58 -14.67
N ASP A 295 12.09 13.03 -13.47
CA ASP A 295 13.02 13.50 -12.44
C ASP A 295 14.05 12.42 -12.07
N LEU A 296 13.60 11.15 -11.93
CA LEU A 296 14.52 10.04 -11.66
C LEU A 296 15.50 9.83 -12.81
N ALA A 297 15.03 9.83 -14.06
CA ALA A 297 15.87 9.65 -15.25
C ALA A 297 16.90 10.77 -15.41
N GLU A 298 16.56 12.00 -15.00
CA GLU A 298 17.50 13.12 -15.00
C GLU A 298 18.56 13.02 -13.89
N VAL A 299 18.11 12.69 -12.65
CA VAL A 299 18.99 12.70 -11.47
C VAL A 299 19.84 11.42 -11.37
N LEU A 300 19.28 10.27 -11.73
CA LEU A 300 19.93 8.95 -11.69
C LEU A 300 19.72 8.18 -13.02
N PRO A 301 20.32 8.63 -14.14
CA PRO A 301 20.05 8.08 -15.47
C PRO A 301 20.47 6.60 -15.64
N HIS A 302 21.31 6.09 -14.75
CA HIS A 302 21.74 4.68 -14.74
C HIS A 302 20.76 3.75 -14.00
N VAL A 303 19.80 4.30 -13.25
CA VAL A 303 18.85 3.51 -12.45
C VAL A 303 17.61 3.18 -13.29
N ARG A 304 17.32 1.90 -13.42
CA ARG A 304 16.09 1.44 -14.07
C ARG A 304 14.89 1.59 -13.13
N LEU A 305 13.73 1.92 -13.69
CA LEU A 305 12.49 2.10 -12.95
C LEU A 305 11.40 1.17 -13.49
N ILE A 306 10.85 0.32 -12.63
CA ILE A 306 9.68 -0.50 -12.91
C ILE A 306 8.54 0.01 -12.03
N SER A 307 7.42 0.40 -12.64
CA SER A 307 6.19 0.71 -11.93
C SER A 307 5.20 -0.42 -12.16
N TYR A 308 4.91 -1.23 -11.13
CA TYR A 308 3.99 -2.35 -11.26
C TYR A 308 2.61 -2.03 -10.68
N TYR A 309 1.61 -2.70 -11.24
CA TYR A 309 0.26 -2.79 -10.70
C TYR A 309 -0.01 -4.19 -10.15
N GLY A 310 -0.68 -4.22 -9.00
CA GLY A 310 -1.16 -5.43 -8.34
C GLY A 310 -1.97 -5.10 -7.09
N ALA A 311 -2.69 -6.08 -6.61
CA ALA A 311 -3.45 -6.02 -5.36
C ALA A 311 -2.99 -7.16 -4.44
N ALA A 312 -2.98 -6.92 -3.14
CA ALA A 312 -2.54 -7.92 -2.17
C ALA A 312 -3.37 -9.21 -2.27
N GLU A 313 -4.66 -9.07 -2.53
CA GLU A 313 -5.64 -10.13 -2.72
C GLU A 313 -5.38 -10.94 -4.00
N ILE A 314 -4.89 -10.30 -5.05
CA ILE A 314 -4.77 -10.90 -6.39
C ILE A 314 -3.33 -11.31 -6.70
N GLY A 315 -2.36 -10.44 -6.42
CA GLY A 315 -0.96 -10.57 -6.79
C GLY A 315 -0.54 -9.54 -7.84
N PHE A 316 0.55 -9.81 -8.55
CA PHE A 316 1.06 -8.94 -9.61
C PHE A 316 0.26 -9.12 -10.90
N ILE A 317 -0.09 -8.00 -11.55
CA ILE A 317 -0.97 -8.00 -12.73
C ILE A 317 -0.24 -7.49 -13.96
N GLY A 318 0.54 -6.42 -13.83
CA GLY A 318 1.26 -5.82 -14.94
C GLY A 318 2.23 -4.73 -14.51
N ASP A 319 3.00 -4.19 -15.45
CA ASP A 319 3.90 -3.06 -15.18
C ASP A 319 3.93 -2.03 -16.32
N ALA A 320 4.36 -0.82 -15.97
CA ALA A 320 4.62 0.28 -16.88
C ALA A 320 6.10 0.64 -16.83
N ARG A 321 6.80 0.51 -17.96
CA ARG A 321 8.24 0.78 -18.11
C ARG A 321 8.54 1.95 -19.05
N GLY A 322 7.56 2.35 -19.87
CA GLY A 322 7.67 3.45 -20.81
C GLY A 322 7.61 4.84 -20.15
N GLU A 323 7.64 5.87 -20.97
CA GLU A 323 7.52 7.26 -20.51
C GLU A 323 6.15 7.56 -19.91
N ASP A 324 5.08 6.96 -20.45
CA ASP A 324 3.74 7.01 -19.88
C ASP A 324 3.52 5.83 -18.93
N SER A 325 3.50 6.12 -17.63
CA SER A 325 3.28 5.13 -16.57
C SER A 325 1.80 4.78 -16.35
N THR A 326 0.88 5.31 -17.16
CA THR A 326 -0.54 5.01 -17.01
C THR A 326 -0.96 3.70 -17.67
N TRP A 327 -0.23 3.24 -18.69
CA TRP A 327 -0.48 2.00 -19.40
C TRP A 327 0.42 0.88 -18.89
N ASN A 328 -0.20 -0.18 -18.41
CA ASN A 328 0.49 -1.34 -17.87
C ASN A 328 0.45 -2.49 -18.89
N GLN A 329 1.62 -3.04 -19.22
CA GLN A 329 1.69 -4.31 -19.92
C GLN A 329 1.25 -5.42 -18.96
N ILE A 330 0.22 -6.18 -19.35
CA ILE A 330 -0.29 -7.31 -18.56
C ILE A 330 0.74 -8.43 -18.61
N TYR A 331 1.01 -9.05 -17.46
CA TYR A 331 1.97 -10.15 -17.35
C TYR A 331 1.44 -11.44 -17.96
N ASP A 332 2.35 -12.26 -18.50
CA ASP A 332 2.00 -13.57 -19.06
C ASP A 332 1.34 -14.46 -17.98
N GLY A 333 0.26 -15.14 -18.36
CA GLY A 333 -0.52 -15.99 -17.49
C GLY A 333 -1.58 -15.25 -16.65
N ILE A 334 -1.63 -13.92 -16.71
CA ILE A 334 -2.68 -13.11 -16.08
C ILE A 334 -3.73 -12.77 -17.14
N GLN A 335 -5.00 -13.07 -16.83
CA GLN A 335 -6.13 -12.67 -17.67
C GLN A 335 -6.87 -11.52 -17.03
N VAL A 336 -7.31 -10.57 -17.85
CA VAL A 336 -8.04 -9.38 -17.41
C VAL A 336 -9.28 -9.16 -18.28
N GLU A 337 -10.37 -8.77 -17.63
CA GLU A 337 -11.61 -8.30 -18.25
C GLU A 337 -12.02 -6.97 -17.63
N ILE A 338 -12.62 -6.11 -18.42
CA ILE A 338 -13.32 -4.92 -17.94
C ILE A 338 -14.81 -5.19 -18.08
N ARG A 339 -15.57 -4.97 -16.99
CA ARG A 339 -17.01 -5.24 -16.97
C ARG A 339 -17.80 -4.00 -16.57
N ASP A 340 -19.01 -3.91 -17.11
CA ASP A 340 -20.01 -2.90 -16.71
C ASP A 340 -20.61 -3.20 -15.33
N ASP A 341 -21.58 -2.37 -14.90
CA ASP A 341 -22.25 -2.56 -13.61
C ASP A 341 -23.22 -3.77 -13.60
N GLU A 342 -23.61 -4.29 -14.77
CA GLU A 342 -24.39 -5.52 -14.94
C GLU A 342 -23.53 -6.78 -14.98
N GLY A 343 -22.20 -6.63 -14.95
CA GLY A 343 -21.23 -7.75 -14.96
C GLY A 343 -20.86 -8.26 -16.35
N ASN A 344 -21.30 -7.60 -17.44
CA ASN A 344 -20.94 -7.97 -18.81
C ASN A 344 -19.58 -7.41 -19.18
N THR A 345 -18.78 -8.20 -19.92
CA THR A 345 -17.51 -7.70 -20.48
C THR A 345 -17.77 -6.60 -21.52
N VAL A 346 -17.10 -5.46 -21.35
CA VAL A 346 -17.20 -4.33 -22.29
C VAL A 346 -16.13 -4.38 -23.37
N PRO A 347 -16.34 -3.75 -24.54
CA PRO A 347 -15.34 -3.62 -25.58
C PRO A 347 -14.05 -2.91 -25.11
N ASP A 348 -12.91 -3.23 -25.77
CA ASP A 348 -11.65 -2.52 -25.54
C ASP A 348 -11.84 -1.00 -25.77
N GLY A 349 -11.35 -0.18 -24.85
CA GLY A 349 -11.51 1.29 -24.82
C GLY A 349 -12.57 1.79 -23.86
N GLU A 350 -13.55 0.98 -23.52
CA GLU A 350 -14.60 1.35 -22.57
C GLU A 350 -14.14 1.19 -21.11
N ILE A 351 -14.69 2.04 -20.24
CA ILE A 351 -14.38 2.09 -18.82
C ILE A 351 -15.34 1.19 -18.04
N GLY A 352 -14.79 0.39 -17.13
CA GLY A 352 -15.56 -0.43 -16.22
C GLY A 352 -14.71 -0.99 -15.08
N THR A 353 -15.28 -1.93 -14.34
CA THR A 353 -14.61 -2.62 -13.23
C THR A 353 -13.65 -3.65 -13.75
N LEU A 354 -12.42 -3.62 -13.25
CA LEU A 354 -11.37 -4.59 -13.56
C LEU A 354 -11.64 -5.90 -12.83
N TRP A 355 -11.65 -6.99 -13.59
CA TRP A 355 -11.69 -8.36 -13.13
C TRP A 355 -10.44 -9.09 -13.59
N VAL A 356 -9.86 -9.91 -12.70
CA VAL A 356 -8.58 -10.58 -12.94
C VAL A 356 -8.70 -12.06 -12.61
N LEU A 357 -8.21 -12.90 -13.51
CA LEU A 357 -8.03 -14.32 -13.28
C LEU A 357 -6.53 -14.63 -13.24
N ALA A 358 -6.04 -15.01 -12.06
CA ALA A 358 -4.65 -15.32 -11.78
C ALA A 358 -4.54 -16.48 -10.78
N GLU A 359 -3.54 -17.34 -10.92
CA GLU A 359 -3.28 -18.44 -9.97
C GLU A 359 -2.85 -17.92 -8.58
N SER A 360 -2.32 -16.70 -8.53
CA SER A 360 -1.87 -16.05 -7.30
C SER A 360 -2.98 -15.44 -6.47
N ARG A 361 -4.22 -15.33 -6.99
CA ARG A 361 -5.34 -14.72 -6.26
C ARG A 361 -5.72 -15.52 -5.03
N SER A 362 -6.21 -14.83 -4.00
CA SER A 362 -6.84 -15.47 -2.83
C SER A 362 -8.18 -16.08 -3.21
N ASP A 363 -8.65 -17.04 -2.42
CA ASP A 363 -9.92 -17.72 -2.68
C ASP A 363 -11.12 -16.84 -2.30
N ASP A 364 -11.03 -16.10 -1.20
CA ASP A 364 -11.99 -15.03 -0.82
C ASP A 364 -11.47 -14.26 0.40
N TYR A 365 -12.26 -13.32 0.90
CA TYR A 365 -12.11 -12.74 2.23
C TYR A 365 -12.59 -13.73 3.30
N ILE A 366 -12.00 -13.67 4.49
CA ILE A 366 -12.44 -14.45 5.64
C ILE A 366 -13.82 -13.95 6.09
N ALA A 367 -14.74 -14.88 6.30
CA ALA A 367 -16.10 -14.58 6.75
C ALA A 367 -16.10 -13.70 8.01
N GLY A 368 -17.03 -12.75 8.09
CA GLY A 368 -17.13 -11.79 9.19
C GLY A 368 -16.19 -10.58 9.08
N THR A 369 -15.20 -10.60 8.18
CA THR A 369 -14.28 -9.48 7.98
C THR A 369 -14.62 -8.60 6.76
N ALA A 370 -15.50 -9.06 5.90
CA ALA A 370 -15.93 -8.32 4.70
C ALA A 370 -17.40 -8.60 4.39
N ASP A 371 -18.10 -7.58 3.88
CA ASP A 371 -19.48 -7.66 3.39
C ASP A 371 -19.56 -7.97 1.88
N VAL A 372 -18.39 -8.13 1.22
CA VAL A 372 -18.27 -8.35 -0.22
C VAL A 372 -17.39 -9.57 -0.48
N HIS A 373 -17.64 -10.26 -1.58
CA HIS A 373 -16.79 -11.34 -2.07
C HIS A 373 -15.67 -10.79 -2.97
N LEU A 374 -14.51 -11.45 -2.90
CA LEU A 374 -13.40 -11.18 -3.79
C LEU A 374 -13.63 -11.78 -5.19
N LEU A 375 -14.25 -12.96 -5.24
CA LEU A 375 -14.45 -13.74 -6.45
C LEU A 375 -15.91 -13.73 -6.92
N ASP A 376 -16.09 -13.77 -8.24
CA ASP A 376 -17.36 -14.16 -8.86
C ASP A 376 -17.50 -15.70 -8.96
N GLU A 377 -18.65 -16.17 -9.43
CA GLU A 377 -18.95 -17.60 -9.62
C GLU A 377 -18.02 -18.29 -10.63
N ARG A 378 -17.37 -17.54 -11.52
CA ARG A 378 -16.40 -18.04 -12.51
C ARG A 378 -14.96 -18.03 -11.98
N GLY A 379 -14.74 -17.57 -10.74
CA GLY A 379 -13.44 -17.49 -10.09
C GLY A 379 -12.60 -16.26 -10.49
N TRP A 380 -13.19 -15.25 -11.13
CA TRP A 380 -12.53 -13.98 -11.38
C TRP A 380 -12.55 -13.12 -10.12
N ALA A 381 -11.44 -12.45 -9.84
CA ALA A 381 -11.27 -11.60 -8.67
C ALA A 381 -11.38 -10.12 -9.03
N THR A 382 -11.98 -9.33 -8.14
CA THR A 382 -11.98 -7.87 -8.24
C THR A 382 -11.74 -7.23 -6.87
N VAL A 383 -11.00 -6.12 -6.87
CA VAL A 383 -10.88 -5.20 -5.74
C VAL A 383 -11.57 -3.86 -6.05
N GLU A 384 -12.47 -3.88 -7.05
CA GLU A 384 -13.28 -2.75 -7.54
C GLU A 384 -12.45 -1.62 -8.17
N ASP A 385 -11.21 -1.91 -8.58
CA ASP A 385 -10.43 -0.97 -9.37
C ASP A 385 -11.09 -0.78 -10.75
N GLN A 386 -11.11 0.46 -11.23
CA GLN A 386 -11.67 0.84 -12.51
C GLN A 386 -10.55 0.99 -13.53
N GLY A 387 -10.81 0.53 -14.76
CA GLY A 387 -9.83 0.59 -15.82
C GLY A 387 -10.45 0.49 -17.20
N ARG A 388 -9.58 0.50 -18.18
CA ARG A 388 -9.90 0.15 -19.57
C ARG A 388 -8.73 -0.59 -20.19
N ILE A 389 -9.00 -1.39 -21.21
CA ILE A 389 -8.00 -2.06 -22.01
C ILE A 389 -7.96 -1.39 -23.39
N ALA A 390 -6.78 -1.18 -23.91
CA ALA A 390 -6.59 -0.75 -25.30
C ALA A 390 -5.39 -1.45 -25.94
N VAL A 391 -5.33 -1.42 -27.26
CA VAL A 391 -4.17 -1.89 -28.01
C VAL A 391 -3.20 -0.71 -28.18
N VAL A 392 -2.06 -0.78 -27.49
CA VAL A 392 -0.98 0.20 -27.56
C VAL A 392 0.24 -0.53 -28.12
N ASP A 393 0.82 -0.02 -29.20
CA ASP A 393 1.96 -0.64 -29.91
C ASP A 393 1.74 -2.14 -30.27
N GLY A 394 0.50 -2.47 -30.69
CA GLY A 394 0.11 -3.83 -31.07
C GLY A 394 -0.09 -4.81 -29.90
N LYS A 395 -0.03 -4.35 -28.65
CA LYS A 395 -0.24 -5.16 -27.45
C LYS A 395 -1.43 -4.65 -26.65
N ARG A 396 -2.23 -5.59 -26.09
CA ARG A 396 -3.28 -5.22 -25.13
C ARG A 396 -2.63 -4.75 -23.83
N GLN A 397 -2.94 -3.54 -23.43
CA GLN A 397 -2.47 -2.91 -22.20
C GLN A 397 -3.65 -2.46 -21.34
N LEU A 398 -3.43 -2.47 -20.04
CA LEU A 398 -4.39 -2.03 -19.03
C LEU A 398 -4.07 -0.62 -18.57
N GLN A 399 -5.03 0.29 -18.66
CA GLN A 399 -4.96 1.59 -17.99
C GLN A 399 -5.84 1.59 -16.75
N LEU A 400 -5.24 1.95 -15.61
CA LEU A 400 -5.97 2.11 -14.36
C LEU A 400 -6.46 3.55 -14.21
N LEU A 401 -7.71 3.70 -13.82
CA LEU A 401 -8.39 4.99 -13.70
C LEU A 401 -8.69 5.37 -12.25
N GLY A 402 -8.62 4.44 -11.30
CA GLY A 402 -8.91 4.61 -9.89
C GLY A 402 -9.85 3.53 -9.38
N ARG A 403 -10.51 3.77 -8.24
CA ARG A 403 -11.53 2.86 -7.70
C ARG A 403 -12.93 3.29 -8.14
N LYS A 404 -13.92 2.40 -7.97
CA LYS A 404 -15.31 2.70 -8.31
C LYS A 404 -15.80 4.01 -7.67
N GLY A 405 -15.41 4.30 -6.42
CA GLY A 405 -15.68 5.55 -5.72
C GLY A 405 -14.95 6.79 -6.27
N ASP A 406 -13.91 6.58 -7.07
CA ASP A 406 -13.13 7.65 -7.72
C ASP A 406 -13.68 8.01 -9.12
N ILE A 407 -14.67 7.24 -9.63
CA ILE A 407 -15.36 7.52 -10.90
C ILE A 407 -16.70 8.16 -10.59
N ILE A 408 -16.89 9.39 -11.04
CA ILE A 408 -18.15 10.12 -10.88
C ILE A 408 -18.86 10.28 -12.22
N ASN A 409 -20.18 10.39 -12.15
CA ASN A 409 -21.00 10.69 -13.34
C ASN A 409 -21.31 12.19 -13.37
N VAL A 410 -20.79 12.88 -14.37
CA VAL A 410 -20.96 14.32 -14.57
C VAL A 410 -21.79 14.53 -15.84
N GLY A 411 -23.07 14.83 -15.68
CA GLY A 411 -23.94 15.06 -16.81
C GLY A 411 -24.02 13.91 -17.83
N GLY A 412 -23.95 12.66 -17.36
CA GLY A 412 -23.93 11.44 -18.18
C GLY A 412 -22.56 10.96 -18.63
N HIS A 413 -21.47 11.67 -18.29
CA HIS A 413 -20.11 11.26 -18.60
C HIS A 413 -19.42 10.68 -17.37
N LYS A 414 -18.82 9.49 -17.51
CA LYS A 414 -17.95 8.92 -16.48
C LYS A 414 -16.62 9.69 -16.42
N VAL A 415 -16.32 10.29 -15.28
CA VAL A 415 -15.10 11.09 -15.04
C VAL A 415 -14.26 10.41 -13.95
N ALA A 416 -13.06 10.03 -14.29
CA ALA A 416 -12.08 9.49 -13.33
C ALA A 416 -11.39 10.65 -12.60
N LEU A 417 -11.73 10.86 -11.34
CA LEU A 417 -11.12 11.91 -10.50
C LEU A 417 -9.59 11.81 -10.41
N PRO A 418 -8.96 10.61 -10.35
CA PRO A 418 -7.51 10.48 -10.40
C PRO A 418 -6.89 10.96 -11.72
N GLU A 419 -7.59 10.85 -12.85
CA GLU A 419 -7.13 11.39 -14.14
C GLU A 419 -7.12 12.92 -14.08
N VAL A 420 -8.17 13.52 -13.53
CA VAL A 420 -8.23 14.97 -13.31
C VAL A 420 -7.14 15.42 -12.34
N THR A 421 -6.98 14.74 -11.19
CA THR A 421 -5.91 15.03 -10.21
C THR A 421 -4.54 15.02 -10.87
N ARG A 422 -4.27 14.05 -11.73
CA ARG A 422 -2.99 13.89 -12.43
C ARG A 422 -2.71 15.03 -13.40
N ALA A 423 -3.74 15.56 -14.05
CA ALA A 423 -3.59 16.71 -14.96
C ALA A 423 -3.08 17.98 -14.25
N TYR A 424 -3.21 18.04 -12.93
CA TYR A 424 -2.71 19.15 -12.11
C TYR A 424 -1.47 18.77 -11.26
N ALA A 425 -0.86 17.60 -11.48
CA ALA A 425 0.26 17.12 -10.67
C ALA A 425 1.51 18.02 -10.75
N GLY A 426 1.69 18.75 -11.87
CA GLY A 426 2.78 19.70 -12.09
C GLY A 426 2.46 21.15 -11.68
N LEU A 427 1.36 21.40 -10.95
CA LEU A 427 0.95 22.75 -10.58
C LEU A 427 1.99 23.43 -9.69
N THR A 428 2.47 24.60 -10.14
CA THR A 428 3.38 25.47 -9.38
C THR A 428 2.71 26.80 -9.08
N VAL A 429 2.90 27.31 -7.88
CA VAL A 429 2.37 28.60 -7.43
C VAL A 429 3.49 29.35 -6.72
N GLY A 430 3.82 30.53 -7.18
CA GLY A 430 4.95 31.29 -6.64
C GLY A 430 6.29 30.54 -6.76
N GLY A 431 6.46 29.72 -7.79
CA GLY A 431 7.65 28.89 -8.00
C GLY A 431 7.74 27.64 -7.11
N GLN A 432 6.73 27.34 -6.29
CA GLN A 432 6.67 26.16 -5.45
C GLN A 432 5.63 25.16 -5.98
N HIS A 433 5.99 23.88 -5.99
CA HIS A 433 5.05 22.81 -6.34
C HIS A 433 3.93 22.75 -5.30
N ARG A 434 2.67 22.66 -5.78
CA ARG A 434 1.47 22.54 -4.94
C ARG A 434 0.74 21.25 -5.27
N GLU A 435 0.32 20.55 -4.23
CA GLU A 435 -0.49 19.36 -4.41
C GLU A 435 -1.95 19.74 -4.62
N ALA A 436 -2.59 19.07 -5.57
CA ALA A 436 -4.00 19.26 -5.87
C ALA A 436 -4.71 17.90 -5.91
N VAL A 437 -5.99 17.87 -5.56
CA VAL A 437 -6.83 16.69 -5.65
C VAL A 437 -8.17 17.05 -6.28
N ALA A 438 -8.64 16.21 -7.20
CA ALA A 438 -9.99 16.31 -7.73
C ALA A 438 -10.96 15.51 -6.87
N VAL A 439 -12.14 16.08 -6.59
CA VAL A 439 -13.21 15.43 -5.83
C VAL A 439 -14.56 15.67 -6.52
N GLY A 440 -15.51 14.78 -6.29
CA GLY A 440 -16.90 14.95 -6.72
C GLY A 440 -17.71 15.72 -5.68
N LEU A 441 -18.38 16.79 -6.05
CA LEU A 441 -19.30 17.52 -5.19
C LEU A 441 -20.71 17.49 -5.77
N PRO A 442 -21.76 17.46 -4.94
CA PRO A 442 -23.13 17.59 -5.41
C PRO A 442 -23.35 18.83 -6.29
N ASP A 443 -24.11 18.67 -7.37
CA ASP A 443 -24.45 19.74 -8.31
C ASP A 443 -25.90 19.60 -8.80
N ALA A 444 -26.65 20.68 -8.70
CA ALA A 444 -28.08 20.66 -9.01
C ALA A 444 -28.40 20.40 -10.49
N ALA A 445 -27.48 20.76 -11.41
CA ALA A 445 -27.71 20.61 -12.85
C ALA A 445 -27.11 19.30 -13.40
N LEU A 446 -25.99 18.87 -12.87
CA LEU A 446 -25.20 17.73 -13.38
C LEU A 446 -25.28 16.48 -12.48
N GLY A 447 -26.00 16.56 -11.35
CA GLY A 447 -26.00 15.55 -10.29
C GLY A 447 -24.71 15.58 -9.46
N THR A 448 -23.56 15.50 -10.12
CA THR A 448 -22.23 15.66 -9.52
C THR A 448 -21.37 16.55 -10.42
N ALA A 449 -20.52 17.38 -9.83
CA ALA A 449 -19.55 18.21 -10.53
C ALA A 449 -18.14 17.93 -10.03
N VAL A 450 -17.15 18.04 -10.94
CA VAL A 450 -15.75 17.96 -10.57
C VAL A 450 -15.32 19.24 -9.88
N ALA A 451 -14.74 19.11 -8.68
CA ALA A 451 -14.09 20.19 -7.97
C ALA A 451 -12.59 19.91 -7.86
N LEU A 452 -11.75 20.92 -8.05
CA LEU A 452 -10.32 20.87 -7.79
C LEU A 452 -10.03 21.55 -6.45
N VAL A 453 -9.27 20.89 -5.58
CA VAL A 453 -8.84 21.39 -4.28
C VAL A 453 -7.33 21.45 -4.26
N VAL A 454 -6.76 22.64 -4.04
CA VAL A 454 -5.32 22.89 -4.07
C VAL A 454 -4.82 23.17 -2.65
N GLU A 455 -3.76 22.48 -2.22
CA GLU A 455 -3.09 22.73 -0.95
C GLU A 455 -2.17 23.94 -1.08
N VAL A 456 -2.32 24.93 -0.21
CA VAL A 456 -1.56 26.19 -0.28
C VAL A 456 -0.67 26.45 0.94
N GLY A 457 -0.80 25.67 2.01
CA GLY A 457 -0.01 25.84 3.23
C GLY A 457 -0.17 27.25 3.80
N ASP A 458 0.94 27.85 4.23
CA ASP A 458 1.00 29.17 4.87
C ASP A 458 0.55 30.37 4.01
N LEU A 459 0.08 30.14 2.77
CA LEU A 459 -0.48 31.21 1.93
C LEU A 459 -1.88 31.66 2.37
N VAL A 460 -2.56 30.88 3.22
CA VAL A 460 -3.82 31.29 3.82
C VAL A 460 -3.52 32.08 5.10
N PRO A 461 -3.94 33.35 5.22
CA PRO A 461 -3.72 34.11 6.44
C PRO A 461 -4.33 33.42 7.67
N ALA A 462 -3.59 33.35 8.77
CA ALA A 462 -4.01 32.72 10.02
C ALA A 462 -5.28 33.33 10.67
N ASP A 463 -5.73 34.50 10.19
CA ASP A 463 -6.83 35.30 10.76
C ASP A 463 -8.18 35.17 10.03
N SER A 464 -8.33 34.24 9.08
CA SER A 464 -9.65 33.94 8.51
C SER A 464 -10.47 33.09 9.49
N GLY A 465 -10.75 33.63 10.66
CA GLY A 465 -11.70 33.09 11.63
C GLY A 465 -13.11 33.09 11.05
N ASP A 466 -13.83 32.00 11.30
CA ASP A 466 -15.24 31.77 11.00
C ASP A 466 -15.63 31.84 9.51
N GLY A 467 -15.38 30.72 8.80
CA GLY A 467 -15.68 30.51 7.42
C GLY A 467 -17.16 30.51 7.09
N VAL A 468 -17.73 31.69 6.88
CA VAL A 468 -18.96 31.87 6.10
C VAL A 468 -18.63 32.89 4.99
N TRP A 469 -18.38 32.39 3.79
CA TRP A 469 -18.30 33.25 2.62
C TRP A 469 -19.72 33.50 2.10
N PRO A 470 -20.09 34.76 1.77
CA PRO A 470 -21.43 35.05 1.27
C PRO A 470 -21.64 34.39 -0.08
N ASP A 471 -22.75 33.67 -0.18
CA ASP A 471 -23.34 33.22 -1.45
C ASP A 471 -23.57 34.45 -2.33
N SER A 472 -23.05 34.45 -3.54
CA SER A 472 -23.25 35.53 -4.50
C SER A 472 -24.69 35.53 -5.01
N GLN A 473 -25.59 36.08 -4.23
CA GLN A 473 -26.86 36.62 -4.70
C GLN A 473 -27.12 37.99 -4.05
N GLU A 474 -27.13 38.98 -4.93
CA GLU A 474 -27.60 40.33 -4.81
C GLU A 474 -28.36 40.72 -3.52
N LYS A 475 -27.81 41.66 -2.76
CA LYS A 475 -28.58 42.77 -2.22
C LYS A 475 -27.69 43.98 -1.96
N SER A 476 -27.99 45.05 -2.68
CA SER A 476 -27.52 46.40 -2.42
C SER A 476 -27.83 46.84 -1.00
N GLY A 477 -26.78 47.21 -0.25
CA GLY A 477 -26.92 47.79 1.05
C GLY A 477 -25.54 48.06 1.67
N SER A 478 -25.18 49.33 1.69
CA SER A 478 -23.96 49.87 2.27
C SER A 478 -23.72 49.34 3.69
N LEU A 479 -22.61 48.65 3.92
CA LEU A 479 -21.96 48.50 5.22
C LEU A 479 -20.45 48.32 5.08
N GLU A 480 -19.74 48.91 5.97
CA GLU A 480 -18.35 49.25 6.05
C GLU A 480 -17.35 48.08 5.82
N GLN A 481 -16.28 48.42 5.11
CA GLN A 481 -15.08 47.68 4.86
C GLN A 481 -14.37 47.27 6.15
N ASN A 482 -14.11 45.95 6.33
CA ASN A 482 -12.84 45.41 6.84
C ASN A 482 -12.92 43.89 6.98
N GLU A 483 -12.92 43.18 5.85
CA GLU A 483 -12.48 41.77 5.85
C GLU A 483 -11.47 41.65 4.72
N SER A 484 -10.19 41.45 5.08
CA SER A 484 -9.12 41.23 4.11
C SER A 484 -9.30 39.85 3.47
N VAL A 485 -9.91 39.84 2.29
CA VAL A 485 -9.88 38.66 1.41
C VAL A 485 -8.42 38.31 1.15
N PRO A 486 -7.96 37.07 1.41
CA PRO A 486 -6.58 36.69 1.18
C PRO A 486 -6.22 36.93 -0.30
N VAL A 487 -5.19 37.71 -0.55
CA VAL A 487 -4.68 37.95 -1.89
C VAL A 487 -3.91 36.71 -2.32
N LEU A 488 -4.60 35.86 -3.08
CA LEU A 488 -3.97 34.66 -3.66
C LEU A 488 -3.17 35.03 -4.91
N PRO A 489 -2.03 34.34 -5.17
CA PRO A 489 -1.30 34.49 -6.43
C PRO A 489 -2.18 34.27 -7.65
N GLU A 490 -1.88 34.94 -8.75
CA GLU A 490 -2.67 34.87 -10.01
C GLU A 490 -2.79 33.43 -10.54
N GLU A 491 -1.77 32.61 -10.32
CA GLU A 491 -1.75 31.18 -10.68
C GLU A 491 -2.83 30.37 -9.97
N LEU A 492 -3.30 30.80 -8.80
CA LEU A 492 -4.42 30.21 -8.06
C LEU A 492 -5.77 30.79 -8.44
N SER A 493 -5.85 31.67 -9.41
CA SER A 493 -7.15 32.15 -9.89
C SER A 493 -7.94 31.01 -10.56
N LYS A 494 -9.28 31.06 -10.43
CA LYS A 494 -10.17 30.15 -11.15
C LYS A 494 -9.90 30.13 -12.67
N ALA A 495 -9.56 31.30 -13.25
CA ALA A 495 -9.26 31.44 -14.66
C ALA A 495 -8.01 30.65 -15.05
N SER A 496 -6.92 30.83 -14.33
CA SER A 496 -5.63 30.15 -14.56
C SER A 496 -5.73 28.64 -14.37
N LEU A 497 -6.36 28.18 -13.27
CA LEU A 497 -6.58 26.76 -13.03
C LEU A 497 -7.47 26.11 -14.11
N ARG A 498 -8.51 26.82 -14.55
CA ARG A 498 -9.37 26.34 -15.63
C ARG A 498 -8.66 26.30 -16.98
N GLU A 499 -7.81 27.27 -17.27
CA GLU A 499 -7.00 27.28 -18.49
C GLU A 499 -5.99 26.12 -18.48
N HIS A 500 -5.34 25.88 -17.33
CA HIS A 500 -4.47 24.72 -17.16
C HIS A 500 -5.21 23.41 -17.44
N GLY A 501 -6.40 23.23 -16.85
CA GLY A 501 -7.23 22.04 -17.10
C GLY A 501 -7.59 21.85 -18.56
N ARG A 502 -7.93 22.92 -19.28
CA ARG A 502 -8.27 22.87 -20.72
C ARG A 502 -7.13 22.44 -21.63
N LYS A 503 -5.88 22.63 -21.18
CA LYS A 503 -4.68 22.20 -21.93
C LYS A 503 -4.42 20.71 -21.81
N HIS A 504 -4.90 20.07 -20.72
CA HIS A 504 -4.53 18.70 -20.35
C HIS A 504 -5.73 17.72 -20.27
N LEU A 505 -6.97 18.24 -20.30
CA LEU A 505 -8.17 17.42 -20.09
C LEU A 505 -9.19 17.67 -21.21
N ALA A 506 -9.99 16.66 -21.52
CA ALA A 506 -11.18 16.82 -22.34
C ALA A 506 -12.17 17.79 -21.66
N PRO A 507 -12.97 18.56 -22.42
CA PRO A 507 -13.81 19.61 -21.87
C PRO A 507 -14.72 19.20 -20.70
N GLN A 508 -15.26 17.98 -20.75
CA GLN A 508 -16.14 17.42 -19.71
C GLN A 508 -15.41 17.04 -18.41
N PHE A 509 -14.08 16.94 -18.44
CA PHE A 509 -13.25 16.58 -17.28
C PHE A 509 -12.65 17.80 -16.58
N VAL A 510 -12.76 18.99 -17.21
CA VAL A 510 -12.26 20.23 -16.61
C VAL A 510 -13.09 20.57 -15.37
N PRO A 511 -12.47 20.76 -14.20
CA PRO A 511 -13.20 21.12 -12.99
C PRO A 511 -14.08 22.37 -13.18
N SER A 512 -15.25 22.34 -12.61
CA SER A 512 -16.18 23.49 -12.63
C SER A 512 -16.14 24.29 -11.32
N LYS A 513 -15.68 23.65 -10.23
CA LYS A 513 -15.53 24.24 -8.89
C LYS A 513 -14.06 24.18 -8.49
N TYR A 514 -13.57 25.23 -7.83
CA TYR A 514 -12.16 25.33 -7.42
C TYR A 514 -12.09 25.81 -5.99
N TYR A 515 -11.23 25.17 -5.19
CA TYR A 515 -11.02 25.47 -3.78
C TYR A 515 -9.52 25.49 -3.47
N VAL A 516 -9.15 26.28 -2.49
CA VAL A 516 -7.83 26.20 -1.84
C VAL A 516 -8.02 25.85 -0.38
N VAL A 517 -7.08 25.07 0.15
CA VAL A 517 -7.06 24.64 1.56
C VAL A 517 -5.65 24.78 2.12
N GLU A 518 -5.55 25.03 3.43
CA GLU A 518 -4.25 25.09 4.11
C GLU A 518 -3.52 23.74 4.00
N ALA A 519 -4.20 22.63 4.31
CA ALA A 519 -3.67 21.28 4.20
C ALA A 519 -4.74 20.29 3.74
N LEU A 520 -4.36 19.36 2.87
CA LEU A 520 -5.22 18.24 2.47
C LEU A 520 -5.21 17.15 3.53
N PRO A 521 -6.38 16.57 3.90
CA PRO A 521 -6.46 15.42 4.80
C PRO A 521 -5.68 14.22 4.25
N ARG A 522 -4.88 13.55 5.09
CA ARG A 522 -4.01 12.44 4.67
C ARG A 522 -4.13 11.23 5.58
N THR A 523 -3.85 10.06 5.01
CA THR A 523 -3.60 8.84 5.78
C THR A 523 -2.24 8.92 6.48
N VAL A 524 -1.99 8.01 7.43
CA VAL A 524 -0.67 7.83 8.07
C VAL A 524 0.43 7.56 7.03
N GLY A 525 0.08 6.94 5.89
CA GLY A 525 0.99 6.71 4.77
C GLY A 525 1.13 7.90 3.80
N GLY A 526 0.56 9.08 4.12
CA GLY A 526 0.69 10.31 3.32
C GLY A 526 -0.27 10.41 2.13
N LYS A 527 -1.16 9.44 1.91
CA LYS A 527 -2.15 9.49 0.81
C LYS A 527 -3.29 10.44 1.17
N VAL A 528 -3.66 11.32 0.24
CA VAL A 528 -4.80 12.23 0.40
C VAL A 528 -6.11 11.43 0.54
N ARG A 529 -6.96 11.86 1.47
CA ARG A 529 -8.28 11.26 1.74
C ARG A 529 -9.38 12.09 1.08
N ALA A 530 -9.81 11.64 -0.11
CA ALA A 530 -10.80 12.35 -0.92
C ALA A 530 -12.13 12.57 -0.16
N THR A 531 -12.63 11.57 0.55
CA THR A 531 -13.88 11.67 1.33
C THR A 531 -13.80 12.73 2.44
N GLU A 532 -12.68 12.77 3.17
CA GLU A 532 -12.47 13.80 4.21
C GLU A 532 -12.29 15.19 3.59
N THR A 533 -11.69 15.27 2.39
CA THR A 533 -11.58 16.52 1.63
C THR A 533 -12.96 17.04 1.20
N VAL A 534 -13.87 16.17 0.77
CA VAL A 534 -15.26 16.52 0.49
C VAL A 534 -15.95 17.05 1.74
N GLY A 535 -15.85 16.32 2.86
CA GLY A 535 -16.43 16.77 4.14
C GLY A 535 -15.89 18.11 4.60
N LEU A 536 -14.59 18.37 4.41
CA LEU A 536 -13.96 19.65 4.74
C LEU A 536 -14.58 20.82 3.95
N ILE A 537 -14.87 20.59 2.66
CA ILE A 537 -15.49 21.61 1.79
C ILE A 537 -16.97 21.82 2.15
N GLU A 538 -17.73 20.74 2.36
CA GLU A 538 -19.17 20.80 2.65
C GLU A 538 -19.48 21.45 3.99
N THR A 539 -18.61 21.23 4.98
CA THR A 539 -18.76 21.86 6.31
C THR A 539 -18.23 23.29 6.39
N GLY A 540 -17.61 23.80 5.31
CA GLY A 540 -16.95 25.10 5.33
C GLY A 540 -15.83 25.16 6.35
N GLY A 541 -15.01 24.09 6.43
CA GLY A 541 -13.94 23.95 7.41
C GLY A 541 -12.97 25.14 7.41
N LYS A 542 -12.32 25.36 8.57
CA LYS A 542 -11.35 26.46 8.73
C LYS A 542 -10.26 26.38 7.62
N GLY A 543 -10.00 27.51 6.95
CA GLY A 543 -8.97 27.58 5.89
C GLY A 543 -9.43 27.09 4.51
N VAL A 544 -10.71 26.83 4.29
CA VAL A 544 -11.25 26.52 2.96
C VAL A 544 -11.67 27.81 2.27
N VAL A 545 -11.11 28.07 1.08
CA VAL A 545 -11.47 29.24 0.25
C VAL A 545 -11.95 28.74 -1.11
N ARG A 546 -13.14 29.18 -1.54
CA ARG A 546 -13.66 28.93 -2.89
C ARG A 546 -13.15 30.02 -3.85
N LEU A 547 -12.63 29.61 -5.04
CA LEU A 547 -12.14 30.51 -6.09
C LEU A 547 -13.23 30.89 -7.10
#